data_a3ed35ac889da856da28325a367d0e63
#
_entry.id   a3ed35ac889da856da28325a367d0e63
#
_cell.length_a   1.000
_cell.length_b   1.000
_cell.length_c   1.000
_cell.angle_alpha   90.00
_cell.angle_beta   90.00
_cell.angle_gamma   90.00
#
_symmetry.space_group_name_H-M   'P 1'
#
loop_
_entity.id
_entity.type
_entity.pdbx_description
1 polymer ?
#
loop_
_entity_poly.entity_id
_entity_poly.type
_entity_poly.pdbx_seq_one_letter_code
_entity_poly.pdbx_strand_id
1 'polypeptide(L)'
;MGGSVQSVAADGTHACVRFLPPEGMTNPHGTVQGGFVAAMIDDVVSMATWFAGGERTFVTSSLNCYYLRPVPTGVPLLVSSQLVRVGQRQAVFEASVSAEGSESILVKGIQVQQFL
;
A
#
# COMPACT_ATOMS: atom_id res chain seq x y z
N MET A 1 2.67 -9.55 -7.43
CA MET A 1 3.03 -9.87 -6.03
C MET A 1 2.01 -10.74 -5.31
N GLY A 2 0.88 -10.99 -5.88
CA GLY A 2 -0.07 -11.97 -5.34
C GLY A 2 -0.80 -11.53 -4.07
N GLY A 3 -1.30 -10.33 -4.05
CA GLY A 3 -2.14 -9.87 -2.95
C GLY A 3 -3.55 -10.44 -3.01
N SER A 4 -4.15 -10.60 -1.85
CA SER A 4 -5.54 -11.02 -1.69
C SER A 4 -6.34 -9.88 -1.07
N VAL A 5 -7.31 -9.35 -1.81
CA VAL A 5 -8.13 -8.24 -1.34
C VAL A 5 -8.98 -8.67 -0.15
N GLN A 6 -8.83 -7.98 0.98
CA GLN A 6 -9.62 -8.22 2.18
C GLN A 6 -10.85 -7.32 2.21
N SER A 7 -10.68 -6.06 1.83
CA SER A 7 -11.76 -5.09 1.76
C SER A 7 -11.37 -3.95 0.83
N VAL A 8 -12.36 -3.37 0.18
CA VAL A 8 -12.22 -2.14 -0.60
C VAL A 8 -13.56 -1.41 -0.59
N ALA A 9 -13.53 -0.13 -0.26
CA ALA A 9 -14.72 0.71 -0.36
C ALA A 9 -14.97 1.08 -1.82
N ALA A 10 -16.24 1.05 -2.24
CA ALA A 10 -16.63 1.35 -3.61
C ALA A 10 -16.23 2.78 -4.05
N ASP A 11 -16.08 3.69 -3.10
CA ASP A 11 -15.66 5.08 -3.36
C ASP A 11 -14.15 5.29 -3.19
N GLY A 12 -13.39 4.21 -2.95
CA GLY A 12 -11.94 4.27 -2.79
C GLY A 12 -11.45 4.87 -1.50
N THR A 13 -12.34 5.14 -0.52
CA THR A 13 -11.93 5.79 0.74
C THR A 13 -11.02 4.92 1.58
N HIS A 14 -11.14 3.61 1.47
CA HIS A 14 -10.20 2.69 2.14
C HIS A 14 -10.10 1.39 1.35
N ALA A 15 -8.95 0.73 1.51
CA ALA A 15 -8.69 -0.60 0.97
C ALA A 15 -7.73 -1.33 1.89
N CYS A 16 -7.83 -2.65 1.91
CA CYS A 16 -6.90 -3.52 2.63
C CYS A 16 -6.63 -4.76 1.80
N VAL A 17 -5.35 -5.07 1.61
CA VAL A 17 -4.90 -6.24 0.85
C VAL A 17 -3.93 -7.05 1.71
N ARG A 18 -4.09 -8.36 1.69
CA ARG A 18 -3.23 -9.31 2.39
C ARG A 18 -2.18 -9.84 1.41
N PHE A 19 -0.92 -9.72 1.79
CA PHE A 19 0.19 -10.26 1.01
C PHE A 19 0.95 -11.30 1.82
N LEU A 20 1.41 -12.34 1.17
CA LEU A 20 2.40 -13.25 1.73
C LEU A 20 3.65 -13.16 0.84
N PRO A 21 4.66 -12.34 1.23
CA PRO A 21 5.82 -12.13 0.39
C PRO A 21 6.61 -13.42 0.18
N PRO A 22 6.97 -13.76 -1.07
CA PRO A 22 7.84 -14.90 -1.32
C PRO A 22 9.26 -14.64 -0.80
N GLU A 23 10.01 -15.72 -0.53
CA GLU A 23 11.37 -15.64 0.01
C GLU A 23 12.31 -14.80 -0.85
N GLY A 24 12.11 -14.74 -2.15
CA GLY A 24 12.93 -13.94 -3.07
C GLY A 24 12.85 -12.43 -2.85
N MET A 25 11.92 -11.97 -2.01
CA MET A 25 11.78 -10.55 -1.65
C MET A 25 12.52 -10.17 -0.38
N THR A 26 13.32 -11.07 0.19
CA THR A 26 14.09 -10.80 1.41
C THR A 26 15.40 -10.09 1.11
N ASN A 27 15.85 -9.30 2.09
CA ASN A 27 17.18 -8.72 2.07
C ASN A 27 18.17 -9.62 2.84
N PRO A 28 19.49 -9.29 2.86
CA PRO A 28 20.47 -10.11 3.59
C PRO A 28 20.23 -10.21 5.09
N HIS A 29 19.41 -9.35 5.67
CA HIS A 29 19.08 -9.36 7.10
C HIS A 29 17.90 -10.28 7.43
N GLY A 30 17.32 -10.97 6.45
CA GLY A 30 16.17 -11.86 6.66
C GLY A 30 14.84 -11.14 6.81
N THR A 31 14.75 -9.88 6.38
CA THR A 31 13.49 -9.10 6.35
C THR A 31 13.08 -8.82 4.91
N VAL A 32 11.83 -8.42 4.70
CA VAL A 32 11.34 -8.05 3.37
C VAL A 32 12.04 -6.76 2.94
N GLN A 33 12.58 -6.74 1.72
CA GLN A 33 13.26 -5.57 1.20
C GLN A 33 12.29 -4.39 1.05
N GLY A 34 12.76 -3.19 1.42
CA GLY A 34 11.93 -1.99 1.46
C GLY A 34 11.28 -1.64 0.12
N GLY A 35 11.97 -1.85 -0.99
CA GLY A 35 11.41 -1.60 -2.31
C GLY A 35 10.21 -2.49 -2.63
N PHE A 36 10.19 -3.73 -2.15
CA PHE A 36 9.04 -4.61 -2.34
C PHE A 36 7.87 -4.17 -1.48
N VAL A 37 8.12 -3.68 -0.27
CA VAL A 37 7.07 -3.13 0.59
C VAL A 37 6.47 -1.88 -0.07
N ALA A 38 7.28 -1.00 -0.62
CA ALA A 38 6.80 0.16 -1.38
C ALA A 38 5.93 -0.25 -2.56
N ALA A 39 6.30 -1.32 -3.28
CA ALA A 39 5.50 -1.85 -4.38
C ALA A 39 4.15 -2.38 -3.91
N MET A 40 4.08 -3.01 -2.75
CA MET A 40 2.80 -3.45 -2.17
C MET A 40 1.89 -2.27 -1.85
N ILE A 41 2.44 -1.21 -1.27
CA ILE A 41 1.69 0.04 -1.01
C ILE A 41 1.18 0.62 -2.32
N ASP A 42 2.03 0.70 -3.34
CA ASP A 42 1.64 1.22 -4.65
C ASP A 42 0.49 0.42 -5.27
N ASP A 43 0.53 -0.90 -5.19
CA ASP A 43 -0.56 -1.76 -5.68
C ASP A 43 -1.89 -1.42 -5.00
N VAL A 44 -1.89 -1.30 -3.69
CA VAL A 44 -3.11 -1.04 -2.91
C VAL A 44 -3.64 0.36 -3.18
N VAL A 45 -2.77 1.36 -3.17
CA VAL A 45 -3.16 2.75 -3.42
C VAL A 45 -3.64 2.93 -4.86
N SER A 46 -3.02 2.25 -5.82
CA SER A 46 -3.45 2.32 -7.22
C SER A 46 -4.85 1.74 -7.41
N MET A 47 -5.16 0.63 -6.75
CA MET A 47 -6.51 0.07 -6.75
C MET A 47 -7.51 1.06 -6.15
N ALA A 48 -7.20 1.64 -5.00
CA ALA A 48 -8.07 2.61 -4.35
C ALA A 48 -8.24 3.88 -5.20
N THR A 49 -7.19 4.31 -5.90
CA THR A 49 -7.24 5.48 -6.78
C THR A 49 -8.24 5.29 -7.92
N TRP A 50 -8.29 4.08 -8.48
CA TRP A 50 -9.24 3.77 -9.55
C TRP A 50 -10.67 4.01 -9.10
N PHE A 51 -11.01 3.55 -7.89
CA PHE A 51 -12.35 3.77 -7.34
C PHE A 51 -12.59 5.23 -6.93
N ALA A 52 -11.64 5.85 -6.26
CA ALA A 52 -11.78 7.23 -5.80
C ALA A 52 -11.83 8.24 -6.95
N GLY A 53 -11.12 7.95 -8.03
CA GLY A 53 -11.04 8.82 -9.20
C GLY A 53 -12.15 8.65 -10.23
N GLY A 54 -13.09 7.74 -10.01
CA GLY A 54 -14.17 7.49 -10.98
C GLY A 54 -13.67 6.93 -12.30
N GLU A 55 -12.71 6.02 -12.23
CA GLU A 55 -12.12 5.33 -13.39
C GLU A 55 -11.28 6.22 -14.30
N ARG A 56 -10.78 7.35 -13.78
CA ARG A 56 -9.83 8.19 -14.51
C ARG A 56 -8.45 7.56 -14.51
N THR A 57 -7.72 7.74 -15.62
CA THR A 57 -6.32 7.32 -15.69
C THR A 57 -5.45 8.20 -14.80
N PHE A 58 -4.40 7.63 -14.25
CA PHE A 58 -3.51 8.32 -13.34
C PHE A 58 -2.08 7.76 -13.42
N VAL A 59 -1.15 8.53 -12.88
CA VAL A 59 0.24 8.08 -12.64
C VAL A 59 0.60 8.44 -11.20
N THR A 60 1.53 7.71 -10.62
CA THR A 60 2.07 8.06 -9.31
C THR A 60 2.98 9.26 -9.43
N SER A 61 2.65 10.33 -8.73
CA SER A 61 3.47 11.54 -8.65
C SER A 61 4.58 11.37 -7.60
N SER A 62 4.24 10.84 -6.44
CA SER A 62 5.22 10.58 -5.38
C SER A 62 4.74 9.47 -4.46
N LEU A 63 5.69 8.76 -3.88
CA LEU A 63 5.46 7.79 -2.82
C LEU A 63 6.60 7.94 -1.81
N ASN A 64 6.25 8.27 -0.57
CA ASN A 64 7.19 8.35 0.53
C ASN A 64 6.86 7.26 1.54
N CYS A 65 7.83 6.41 1.85
CA CYS A 65 7.69 5.35 2.83
C CYS A 65 8.59 5.59 4.02
N TYR A 66 8.03 5.39 5.20
CA TYR A 66 8.73 5.49 6.47
C TYR A 66 8.77 4.10 7.08
N TYR A 67 9.97 3.51 7.10
CA TYR A 67 10.18 2.14 7.60
C TYR A 67 10.45 2.22 9.09
N LEU A 68 9.40 1.99 9.88
CA LEU A 68 9.47 2.18 11.33
C LEU A 68 10.05 0.98 12.04
N ARG A 69 9.83 -0.22 11.49
CA ARG A 69 10.31 -1.50 12.03
C ARG A 69 10.62 -2.44 10.87
N PRO A 70 11.53 -3.43 11.08
CA PRO A 70 11.78 -4.44 10.08
C PRO A 70 10.50 -5.20 9.72
N VAL A 71 10.30 -5.46 8.43
CA VAL A 71 9.13 -6.21 7.96
C VAL A 71 9.48 -7.70 7.96
N PRO A 72 8.77 -8.51 8.77
CA PRO A 72 9.12 -9.92 8.91
C PRO A 72 8.80 -10.72 7.66
N THR A 73 9.53 -11.82 7.48
CA THR A 73 9.24 -12.82 6.46
C THR A 73 8.41 -13.96 7.02
N GLY A 74 7.76 -14.73 6.14
CA GLY A 74 7.04 -15.93 6.54
C GLY A 74 5.72 -15.69 7.24
N VAL A 75 5.29 -14.44 7.35
CA VAL A 75 3.99 -14.09 7.91
C VAL A 75 3.22 -13.23 6.92
N PRO A 76 1.90 -13.33 6.88
CA PRO A 76 1.10 -12.45 6.04
C PRO A 76 1.18 -11.00 6.51
N LEU A 77 1.21 -10.09 5.54
CA LEU A 77 1.21 -8.66 5.77
C LEU A 77 -0.14 -8.09 5.35
N LEU A 78 -0.65 -7.15 6.14
CA LEU A 78 -1.83 -6.38 5.80
C LEU A 78 -1.39 -4.98 5.39
N VAL A 79 -1.74 -4.61 4.16
CA VAL A 79 -1.44 -3.29 3.61
C VAL A 79 -2.76 -2.57 3.42
N SER A 80 -2.92 -1.47 4.14
CA SER A 80 -4.15 -0.70 4.15
C SER A 80 -3.90 0.69 3.59
N SER A 81 -4.90 1.23 2.89
CA SER A 81 -4.87 2.60 2.41
C SER A 81 -6.08 3.36 2.90
N GLN A 82 -5.91 4.67 3.10
CA GLN A 82 -6.98 5.60 3.41
C GLN A 82 -6.85 6.84 2.54
N LEU A 83 -7.95 7.22 1.92
CA LEU A 83 -8.00 8.44 1.13
C LEU A 83 -7.94 9.66 2.06
N VAL A 84 -6.97 10.53 1.82
CA VAL A 84 -6.86 11.81 2.51
C VAL A 84 -7.68 12.85 1.79
N ARG A 85 -7.52 12.92 0.46
CA ARG A 85 -8.25 13.87 -0.36
C ARG A 85 -8.22 13.43 -1.83
N VAL A 86 -9.33 13.63 -2.51
CA VAL A 86 -9.40 13.50 -3.97
C VAL A 86 -9.91 14.82 -4.55
N GLY A 87 -9.23 15.30 -5.57
CA GLY A 87 -9.60 16.51 -6.30
C GLY A 87 -9.64 16.24 -7.80
N GLN A 88 -9.67 17.31 -8.59
CA GLN A 88 -9.70 17.20 -10.05
C GLN A 88 -8.36 16.72 -10.62
N ARG A 89 -7.25 17.07 -9.99
CA ARG A 89 -5.90 16.80 -10.50
C ARG A 89 -5.16 15.72 -9.75
N GLN A 90 -5.44 15.56 -8.47
CA GLN A 90 -4.68 14.69 -7.59
C GLN A 90 -5.58 13.96 -6.61
N ALA A 91 -5.08 12.80 -6.17
CA ALA A 91 -5.58 12.12 -5.00
C ALA A 91 -4.41 11.84 -4.07
N VAL A 92 -4.62 12.01 -2.76
CA VAL A 92 -3.61 11.76 -1.74
C VAL A 92 -4.10 10.66 -0.82
N PHE A 93 -3.24 9.66 -0.60
CA PHE A 93 -3.55 8.51 0.24
C PHE A 93 -2.50 8.35 1.32
N GLU A 94 -2.92 7.93 2.49
CA GLU A 94 -2.06 7.34 3.50
C GLU A 94 -2.15 5.82 3.39
N ALA A 95 -1.05 5.15 3.69
CA ALA A 95 -1.02 3.69 3.72
C ALA A 95 -0.24 3.23 4.95
N SER A 96 -0.54 2.03 5.41
CA SER A 96 0.19 1.40 6.50
C SER A 96 0.34 -0.09 6.25
N VAL A 97 1.43 -0.65 6.76
CA VAL A 97 1.74 -2.07 6.68
C VAL A 97 1.89 -2.61 8.09
N SER A 98 1.21 -3.71 8.38
CA SER A 98 1.34 -4.43 9.63
C SER A 98 1.38 -5.94 9.36
N ALA A 99 1.93 -6.71 10.30
CA ALA A 99 1.81 -8.17 10.24
C ALA A 99 0.40 -8.58 10.67
N GLU A 100 -0.16 -9.59 10.01
CA GLU A 100 -1.47 -10.12 10.38
C GLU A 100 -1.47 -10.56 11.84
N GLY A 101 -2.48 -10.15 12.59
CA GLY A 101 -2.58 -10.44 14.02
C GLY A 101 -1.84 -9.46 14.93
N SER A 102 -1.18 -8.45 14.38
CA SER A 102 -0.48 -7.42 15.15
C SER A 102 -1.04 -6.04 14.80
N GLU A 103 -1.15 -5.17 15.79
CA GLU A 103 -1.57 -3.78 15.58
C GLU A 103 -0.39 -2.83 15.35
N SER A 104 0.85 -3.32 15.50
CA SER A 104 2.04 -2.50 15.29
C SER A 104 2.19 -2.13 13.82
N ILE A 105 2.32 -0.84 13.55
CA ILE A 105 2.59 -0.35 12.21
C ILE A 105 4.09 -0.51 11.93
N LEU A 106 4.40 -1.25 10.87
CA LEU A 106 5.78 -1.51 10.46
C LEU A 106 6.26 -0.44 9.47
N VAL A 107 5.40 -0.03 8.56
CA VAL A 107 5.70 0.95 7.53
C VAL A 107 4.51 1.89 7.37
N LYS A 108 4.80 3.18 7.23
CA LYS A 108 3.81 4.19 6.91
C LYS A 108 4.15 4.79 5.56
N GLY A 109 3.15 4.95 4.70
CA GLY A 109 3.34 5.53 3.37
C GLY A 109 2.41 6.72 3.14
N ILE A 110 2.86 7.64 2.31
CA ILE A 110 2.04 8.72 1.77
C ILE A 110 2.26 8.73 0.27
N GLN A 111 1.19 8.59 -0.48
CA GLN A 111 1.25 8.52 -1.93
C GLN A 111 0.35 9.56 -2.56
N VAL A 112 0.91 10.26 -3.55
CA VAL A 112 0.18 11.24 -4.35
C VAL A 112 0.02 10.69 -5.75
N GLN A 113 -1.22 10.62 -6.21
CA GLN A 113 -1.58 10.19 -7.56
C GLN A 113 -1.95 11.42 -8.38
N GLN A 114 -1.49 11.46 -9.61
CA GLN A 114 -1.79 12.54 -10.55
C GLN A 114 -2.75 12.00 -11.61
N PHE A 115 -3.93 12.60 -11.73
CA PHE A 115 -4.87 12.27 -12.80
C PHE A 115 -4.41 12.88 -14.13
N LEU A 116 -4.63 12.13 -15.18
CA LEU A 116 -4.24 12.53 -16.53
C LEU A 116 -5.41 13.15 -17.30
#